data_71301f9a82dd9b46a3af1ebef94e8f57
#
_entry.id   71301f9a82dd9b46a3af1ebef94e8f57
#
_cell.length_a   1.000
_cell.length_b   1.000
_cell.length_c   1.000
_cell.angle_alpha   90.00
_cell.angle_beta   90.00
_cell.angle_gamma   90.00
#
_symmetry.space_group_name_H-M   'P 1'
#
loop_
_entity.id
_entity.type
_entity.pdbx_description
1 polymer ?
#
loop_
_entity_poly.entity_id
_entity_poly.type
_entity_poly.pdbx_seq_one_letter_code
_entity_poly.pdbx_strand_id
1 'polypeptide(L)'
;LTGQKGESFTNAAMQHGTDTEPLARAAYEALQDVLVDEVGFVPHPSIIMAGASPDGLVGDDGLLEIKCPNTATHIETLLSQSVPGKYNTQMQFQMACTGRQWCDFVSFDNRLPDELQLFVKRVPRDNEFIKQMEDEVVKFLNELDIKIAQLMDLKNV
;
A
#
# COMPACT_ATOMS: atom_id res chain seq x y z
N LEU A 1 19.57 -14.27 -4.87
CA LEU A 1 20.90 -14.83 -4.60
C LEU A 1 20.87 -15.84 -3.46
N THR A 2 20.22 -15.57 -2.35
CA THR A 2 20.22 -16.45 -1.18
C THR A 2 19.16 -17.57 -1.27
N GLY A 3 18.12 -17.40 -2.08
CA GLY A 3 16.96 -18.30 -2.12
C GLY A 3 16.19 -18.38 -0.80
N GLN A 4 16.53 -17.54 0.16
CA GLN A 4 15.90 -17.51 1.48
C GLN A 4 14.97 -16.32 1.63
N LYS A 5 13.86 -16.52 2.35
CA LYS A 5 12.96 -15.44 2.75
C LYS A 5 13.71 -14.55 3.75
N GLY A 6 13.62 -13.23 3.55
CA GLY A 6 14.20 -12.27 4.49
C GLY A 6 13.63 -12.41 5.90
N GLU A 7 14.38 -11.95 6.90
CA GLU A 7 13.90 -11.92 8.28
C GLU A 7 12.66 -11.03 8.40
N SER A 8 11.64 -11.50 9.08
CA SER A 8 10.46 -10.71 9.42
C SER A 8 10.57 -10.18 10.85
N PHE A 9 10.30 -8.88 11.02
CA PHE A 9 10.22 -8.24 12.33
C PHE A 9 8.79 -7.83 12.62
N THR A 10 8.29 -8.15 13.82
CA THR A 10 6.95 -7.75 14.29
C THR A 10 7.08 -7.06 15.64
N ASN A 11 6.38 -5.93 15.83
CA ASN A 11 6.25 -5.22 17.10
C ASN A 11 4.77 -5.00 17.45
N ALA A 12 4.52 -4.41 18.64
CA ALA A 12 3.16 -4.19 19.13
C ALA A 12 2.32 -3.30 18.20
N ALA A 13 2.93 -2.30 17.55
CA ALA A 13 2.24 -1.43 16.60
C ALA A 13 1.84 -2.17 15.32
N MET A 14 2.72 -3.00 14.77
CA MET A 14 2.44 -3.85 13.61
C MET A 14 1.36 -4.88 13.91
N GLN A 15 1.40 -5.49 15.10
CA GLN A 15 0.37 -6.45 15.55
C GLN A 15 -0.99 -5.76 15.70
N HIS A 16 -1.03 -4.57 16.31
CA HIS A 16 -2.25 -3.76 16.41
C HIS A 16 -2.84 -3.47 15.01
N GLY A 17 -2.01 -3.09 14.04
CA GLY A 17 -2.45 -2.87 12.66
C GLY A 17 -3.11 -4.11 12.06
N THR A 18 -2.45 -5.27 12.18
CA THR A 18 -2.96 -6.55 11.66
C THR A 18 -4.28 -6.96 12.33
N ASP A 19 -4.38 -6.81 13.64
CA ASP A 19 -5.58 -7.20 14.41
C ASP A 19 -6.77 -6.26 14.16
N THR A 20 -6.50 -4.98 13.86
CA THR A 20 -7.51 -3.92 13.72
C THR A 20 -7.99 -3.75 12.26
N GLU A 21 -7.20 -4.13 11.28
CA GLU A 21 -7.53 -3.99 9.86
C GLU A 21 -8.89 -4.59 9.46
N PRO A 22 -9.30 -5.81 9.92
CA PRO A 22 -10.62 -6.34 9.60
C PRO A 22 -11.77 -5.48 10.11
N LEU A 23 -11.60 -4.83 11.27
CA LEU A 23 -12.59 -3.90 11.83
C LEU A 23 -12.68 -2.62 10.99
N ALA A 24 -11.54 -2.10 10.56
CA ALA A 24 -11.48 -0.93 9.67
C ALA A 24 -12.16 -1.20 8.33
N ARG A 25 -11.94 -2.39 7.77
CA ARG A 25 -12.60 -2.83 6.51
C ARG A 25 -14.11 -2.90 6.68
N ALA A 26 -14.59 -3.54 7.74
CA ALA A 26 -16.03 -3.63 8.04
C ALA A 26 -16.66 -2.24 8.25
N ALA A 27 -15.98 -1.33 8.94
CA ALA A 27 -16.44 0.04 9.12
C ALA A 27 -16.51 0.81 7.80
N TYR A 28 -15.51 0.64 6.93
CA TYR A 28 -15.50 1.23 5.59
C TYR A 28 -16.65 0.69 4.71
N GLU A 29 -16.85 -0.63 4.68
CA GLU A 29 -17.93 -1.29 3.93
C GLU A 29 -19.30 -0.77 4.37
N ALA A 30 -19.52 -0.66 5.68
CA ALA A 30 -20.75 -0.14 6.23
C ALA A 30 -20.98 1.34 5.88
N LEU A 31 -19.93 2.17 5.90
CA LEU A 31 -20.03 3.60 5.57
C LEU A 31 -20.31 3.84 4.09
N GLN A 32 -19.66 3.07 3.21
CA GLN A 32 -19.72 3.27 1.76
C GLN A 32 -20.82 2.43 1.08
N ASP A 33 -21.46 1.53 1.81
CA ASP A 33 -22.44 0.55 1.28
C ASP A 33 -21.87 -0.27 0.11
N VAL A 34 -20.64 -0.80 0.32
CA VAL A 34 -19.91 -1.61 -0.66
C VAL A 34 -19.34 -2.85 0.01
N LEU A 35 -18.98 -3.84 -0.79
CA LEU A 35 -18.15 -4.96 -0.34
C LEU A 35 -16.73 -4.80 -0.88
N VAL A 36 -15.76 -5.19 -0.07
CA VAL A 36 -14.33 -5.17 -0.41
C VAL A 36 -13.86 -6.58 -0.69
N ASP A 37 -13.36 -6.80 -1.90
CA ASP A 37 -12.73 -8.06 -2.26
C ASP A 37 -11.27 -8.06 -1.82
N GLU A 38 -10.89 -9.00 -0.99
CA GLU A 38 -9.49 -9.18 -0.62
C GLU A 38 -8.69 -9.76 -1.79
N VAL A 39 -7.51 -9.24 -2.01
CA VAL A 39 -6.60 -9.68 -3.07
C VAL A 39 -5.21 -9.88 -2.49
N GLY A 40 -4.47 -10.84 -3.03
CA GLY A 40 -3.08 -11.05 -2.69
C GLY A 40 -2.14 -10.14 -3.47
N PHE A 41 -0.94 -10.63 -3.74
CA PHE A 41 0.05 -9.93 -4.53
C PHE A 41 -0.38 -9.80 -5.99
N VAL A 42 -0.35 -8.58 -6.52
CA VAL A 42 -0.65 -8.26 -7.92
C VAL A 42 0.64 -7.83 -8.60
N PRO A 43 1.14 -8.59 -9.58
CA PRO A 43 2.34 -8.20 -10.32
C PRO A 43 2.08 -6.98 -11.18
N HIS A 44 3.12 -6.19 -11.42
CA HIS A 44 3.05 -5.06 -12.36
C HIS A 44 2.90 -5.60 -13.80
N PRO A 45 2.04 -4.99 -14.64
CA PRO A 45 1.73 -5.53 -15.97
C PRO A 45 2.90 -5.55 -16.95
N SER A 46 3.92 -4.71 -16.76
CA SER A 46 5.06 -4.57 -17.66
C SER A 46 6.44 -4.62 -17.01
N ILE A 47 6.54 -4.42 -15.69
CA ILE A 47 7.82 -4.42 -14.98
C ILE A 47 7.98 -5.74 -14.24
N ILE A 48 8.83 -6.60 -14.76
CA ILE A 48 9.18 -7.87 -14.12
C ILE A 48 9.84 -7.59 -12.76
N MET A 49 9.57 -8.40 -11.75
CA MET A 49 10.06 -8.25 -10.37
C MET A 49 9.44 -7.08 -9.58
N ALA A 50 8.40 -6.45 -10.09
CA ALA A 50 7.65 -5.42 -9.39
C ALA A 50 6.17 -5.84 -9.20
N GLY A 51 5.58 -5.42 -8.12
CA GLY A 51 4.17 -5.67 -7.81
C GLY A 51 3.76 -5.05 -6.49
N ALA A 52 2.48 -5.15 -6.17
CA ALA A 52 1.90 -4.58 -4.96
C ALA A 52 0.85 -5.52 -4.35
N SER A 53 0.55 -5.32 -3.08
CA SER A 53 -0.52 -6.02 -2.36
C SER A 53 -1.49 -4.99 -1.79
N PRO A 54 -2.56 -4.64 -2.52
CA PRO A 54 -3.61 -3.77 -1.99
C PRO A 54 -4.34 -4.43 -0.82
N ASP A 55 -4.85 -3.64 0.10
CA ASP A 55 -5.67 -4.14 1.22
C ASP A 55 -7.07 -4.56 0.77
N GLY A 56 -7.52 -4.11 -0.40
CA GLY A 56 -8.75 -4.55 -1.00
C GLY A 56 -9.06 -3.92 -2.35
N LEU A 57 -9.98 -4.55 -3.06
CA LEU A 57 -10.58 -4.07 -4.31
C LEU A 57 -12.00 -3.60 -4.03
N VAL A 58 -12.39 -2.46 -4.62
CA VAL A 58 -13.72 -1.88 -4.46
C VAL A 58 -14.36 -1.67 -5.84
N GLY A 59 -15.42 -2.41 -6.11
CA GLY A 59 -16.04 -2.39 -7.44
C GLY A 59 -15.04 -2.70 -8.55
N ASP A 60 -15.23 -2.11 -9.73
CA ASP A 60 -14.37 -2.38 -10.89
C ASP A 60 -13.12 -1.47 -10.94
N ASP A 61 -13.20 -0.26 -10.39
CA ASP A 61 -12.20 0.79 -10.60
C ASP A 61 -11.46 1.23 -9.33
N GLY A 62 -11.86 0.73 -8.16
CA GLY A 62 -11.38 1.23 -6.88
C GLY A 62 -10.46 0.27 -6.13
N LEU A 63 -9.61 0.86 -5.31
CA LEU A 63 -8.75 0.19 -4.33
C LEU A 63 -9.02 0.71 -2.93
N LEU A 64 -8.62 -0.07 -1.95
CA LEU A 64 -8.62 0.28 -0.55
C LEU A 64 -7.22 0.16 0.02
N GLU A 65 -6.77 1.19 0.73
CA GLU A 65 -5.55 1.19 1.54
C GLU A 65 -5.90 1.53 2.98
N ILE A 66 -5.67 0.62 3.90
CA ILE A 66 -6.03 0.75 5.32
C ILE A 66 -4.79 1.01 6.16
N LYS A 67 -4.88 1.99 7.03
CA LYS A 67 -3.91 2.25 8.09
C LYS A 67 -4.60 2.30 9.44
N CYS A 68 -4.07 1.53 10.38
CA CYS A 68 -4.48 1.54 11.79
C CYS A 68 -3.31 2.07 12.64
N PRO A 69 -3.06 3.40 12.60
CA PRO A 69 -1.91 4.00 13.26
C PRO A 69 -2.12 4.12 14.77
N ASN A 70 -1.13 4.68 15.47
CA ASN A 70 -1.37 5.14 16.84
C ASN A 70 -2.38 6.29 16.88
N THR A 71 -2.98 6.50 18.03
CA THR A 71 -4.06 7.49 18.20
C THR A 71 -3.63 8.90 17.84
N ALA A 72 -2.41 9.32 18.18
CA ALA A 72 -1.92 10.66 17.86
C ALA A 72 -1.86 10.88 16.33
N THR A 73 -1.32 9.93 15.59
CA THR A 73 -1.26 9.98 14.11
C THR A 73 -2.66 9.97 13.48
N HIS A 74 -3.59 9.19 14.02
CA HIS A 74 -4.98 9.19 13.54
C HIS A 74 -5.65 10.54 13.77
N ILE A 75 -5.49 11.14 14.96
CA ILE A 75 -6.01 12.48 15.27
C ILE A 75 -5.43 13.54 14.33
N GLU A 76 -4.13 13.50 14.03
CA GLU A 76 -3.51 14.41 13.05
C GLU A 76 -4.16 14.28 11.67
N THR A 77 -4.46 13.07 11.23
CA THR A 77 -5.15 12.80 9.96
C THR A 77 -6.57 13.37 9.97
N LEU A 78 -7.31 13.18 11.08
CA LEU A 78 -8.65 13.76 11.25
C LEU A 78 -8.63 15.29 11.21
N LEU A 79 -7.69 15.93 11.90
CA LEU A 79 -7.58 17.39 11.96
C LEU A 79 -7.13 18.00 10.63
N SER A 80 -6.19 17.39 9.95
CA SER A 80 -5.67 17.87 8.66
C SER A 80 -6.63 17.61 7.49
N GLN A 81 -7.57 16.69 7.63
CA GLN A 81 -8.48 16.24 6.55
C GLN A 81 -7.72 15.86 5.26
N SER A 82 -6.51 15.35 5.42
CA SER A 82 -5.61 15.01 4.30
C SER A 82 -4.99 13.63 4.46
N VAL A 83 -4.65 13.02 3.32
CA VAL A 83 -3.87 11.79 3.29
C VAL A 83 -2.40 12.14 3.54
N PRO A 84 -1.73 11.48 4.49
CA PRO A 84 -0.30 11.69 4.67
C PRO A 84 0.48 11.36 3.40
N GLY A 85 1.32 12.31 2.94
CA GLY A 85 2.01 12.23 1.65
C GLY A 85 2.86 10.97 1.45
N LYS A 86 3.38 10.41 2.55
CA LYS A 86 4.17 9.16 2.54
C LYS A 86 3.42 7.95 1.96
N TYR A 87 2.08 7.96 1.97
CA TYR A 87 1.28 6.84 1.44
C TYR A 87 0.90 7.02 -0.04
N ASN A 88 1.12 8.21 -0.62
CA ASN A 88 0.75 8.46 -2.01
C ASN A 88 1.49 7.52 -2.98
N THR A 89 2.79 7.36 -2.82
CA THR A 89 3.59 6.47 -3.67
C THR A 89 3.06 5.03 -3.65
N GLN A 90 2.72 4.51 -2.48
CA GLN A 90 2.17 3.16 -2.34
C GLN A 90 0.84 3.02 -3.08
N MET A 91 -0.09 3.95 -2.88
CA MET A 91 -1.41 3.92 -3.53
C MET A 91 -1.31 4.08 -5.05
N GLN A 92 -0.48 4.99 -5.54
CA GLN A 92 -0.27 5.16 -6.98
C GLN A 92 0.35 3.91 -7.61
N PHE A 93 1.29 3.26 -6.91
CA PHE A 93 1.89 2.01 -7.41
C PHE A 93 0.90 0.84 -7.43
N GLN A 94 0.03 0.74 -6.43
CA GLN A 94 -1.08 -0.22 -6.44
C GLN A 94 -2.01 0.02 -7.64
N MET A 95 -2.34 1.27 -7.94
CA MET A 95 -3.14 1.63 -9.13
C MET A 95 -2.39 1.31 -10.42
N ALA A 96 -1.07 1.47 -10.48
CA ALA A 96 -0.26 1.05 -11.62
C ALA A 96 -0.33 -0.47 -11.85
N CYS A 97 -0.19 -1.26 -10.79
CA CYS A 97 -0.23 -2.72 -10.88
C CYS A 97 -1.62 -3.27 -11.27
N THR A 98 -2.69 -2.65 -10.79
CA THR A 98 -4.06 -3.15 -10.94
C THR A 98 -4.83 -2.53 -12.12
N GLY A 99 -4.34 -1.42 -12.66
CA GLY A 99 -5.05 -0.64 -13.68
C GLY A 99 -6.24 0.17 -13.16
N ARG A 100 -6.42 0.24 -11.82
CA ARG A 100 -7.56 0.90 -11.20
C ARG A 100 -7.40 2.42 -11.15
N GLN A 101 -8.52 3.14 -11.01
CA GLN A 101 -8.60 4.58 -11.25
C GLN A 101 -8.56 5.43 -9.98
N TRP A 102 -8.82 4.84 -8.82
CA TRP A 102 -8.80 5.52 -7.54
C TRP A 102 -8.47 4.56 -6.41
N CYS A 103 -8.00 5.12 -5.29
CA CYS A 103 -7.76 4.39 -4.05
C CYS A 103 -8.37 5.17 -2.88
N ASP A 104 -9.23 4.55 -2.09
CA ASP A 104 -9.70 5.11 -0.85
C ASP A 104 -8.69 4.83 0.25
N PHE A 105 -8.09 5.90 0.77
CA PHE A 105 -7.28 5.85 1.96
C PHE A 105 -8.17 5.83 3.19
N VAL A 106 -7.96 4.85 4.05
CA VAL A 106 -8.65 4.68 5.32
C VAL A 106 -7.65 4.80 6.47
N SER A 107 -7.93 5.68 7.42
CA SER A 107 -7.28 5.69 8.73
C SER A 107 -8.31 5.30 9.78
N PHE A 108 -7.97 4.33 10.63
CA PHE A 108 -8.92 3.79 11.61
C PHE A 108 -8.26 3.59 12.98
N ASP A 109 -8.98 4.01 14.04
CA ASP A 109 -8.59 3.78 15.43
C ASP A 109 -9.81 3.46 16.30
N ASN A 110 -9.98 2.20 16.65
CA ASN A 110 -11.10 1.71 17.47
C ASN A 110 -11.03 2.09 18.95
N ARG A 111 -9.98 2.79 19.37
CA ARG A 111 -9.83 3.30 20.76
C ARG A 111 -10.51 4.65 20.98
N LEU A 112 -10.92 5.32 19.88
CA LEU A 112 -11.64 6.58 19.91
C LEU A 112 -13.17 6.37 19.95
N PRO A 113 -13.95 7.40 20.33
CA PRO A 113 -15.41 7.39 20.14
C PRO A 113 -15.80 7.11 18.69
N ASP A 114 -16.93 6.44 18.49
CA ASP A 114 -17.38 5.92 17.20
C ASP A 114 -17.31 6.95 16.06
N GLU A 115 -17.68 8.20 16.34
CA GLU A 115 -17.70 9.29 15.35
C GLU A 115 -16.29 9.73 14.91
N LEU A 116 -15.26 9.34 15.64
CA LEU A 116 -13.86 9.70 15.39
C LEU A 116 -12.98 8.49 14.99
N GLN A 117 -13.57 7.29 14.87
CA GLN A 117 -12.79 6.09 14.57
C GLN A 117 -12.34 5.99 13.13
N LEU A 118 -13.12 6.50 12.19
CA LEU A 118 -12.92 6.27 10.76
C LEU A 118 -12.72 7.57 10.00
N PHE A 119 -11.64 7.64 9.25
CA PHE A 119 -11.38 8.67 8.24
C PHE A 119 -11.24 8.00 6.87
N VAL A 120 -11.95 8.52 5.87
CA VAL A 120 -11.86 8.02 4.49
C VAL A 120 -11.61 9.18 3.54
N LYS A 121 -10.64 9.03 2.66
CA LYS A 121 -10.38 10.01 1.59
C LYS A 121 -9.94 9.35 0.31
N ARG A 122 -10.66 9.67 -0.77
CA ARG A 122 -10.34 9.18 -2.11
C ARG A 122 -9.15 9.89 -2.71
N VAL A 123 -8.22 9.11 -3.24
CA VAL A 123 -7.04 9.55 -3.99
C VAL A 123 -7.19 9.10 -5.43
N PRO A 124 -7.28 10.02 -6.39
CA PRO A 124 -7.38 9.67 -7.80
C PRO A 124 -6.04 9.17 -8.34
N ARG A 125 -6.11 8.38 -9.41
CA ARG A 125 -4.95 7.95 -10.18
C ARG A 125 -4.24 9.16 -10.80
N ASP A 126 -2.92 9.23 -10.64
CA ASP A 126 -2.05 10.22 -11.24
C ASP A 126 -1.09 9.52 -12.23
N ASN A 127 -1.43 9.56 -13.51
CA ASN A 127 -0.66 8.88 -14.56
C ASN A 127 0.73 9.46 -14.75
N GLU A 128 0.92 10.76 -14.51
CA GLU A 128 2.23 11.40 -14.62
C GLU A 128 3.15 10.97 -13.49
N PHE A 129 2.63 10.99 -12.25
CA PHE A 129 3.35 10.49 -11.09
C PHE A 129 3.70 9.00 -11.23
N ILE A 130 2.75 8.18 -11.69
CA ILE A 130 2.96 6.75 -11.95
C ILE A 130 4.10 6.55 -12.94
N LYS A 131 4.11 7.28 -14.04
CA LYS A 131 5.16 7.15 -15.05
C LYS A 131 6.54 7.46 -14.48
N GLN A 132 6.68 8.55 -13.74
CA GLN A 132 7.94 8.91 -13.10
C GLN A 132 8.41 7.83 -12.12
N MET A 133 7.49 7.28 -11.33
CA MET A 133 7.78 6.20 -10.39
C MET A 133 8.19 4.90 -11.10
N GLU A 134 7.51 4.52 -12.19
CA GLU A 134 7.86 3.36 -13.00
C GLU A 134 9.27 3.50 -13.61
N ASP A 135 9.63 4.68 -14.10
CA ASP A 135 10.96 4.97 -14.62
C ASP A 135 12.04 4.79 -13.53
N GLU A 136 11.79 5.23 -12.29
CA GLU A 136 12.70 5.02 -11.16
C GLU A 136 12.80 3.55 -10.73
N VAL A 137 11.70 2.80 -10.77
CA VAL A 137 11.71 1.35 -10.47
C VAL A 137 12.54 0.59 -11.51
N VAL A 138 12.37 0.89 -12.80
CA VAL A 138 13.14 0.27 -13.88
C VAL A 138 14.64 0.59 -13.71
N LYS A 139 14.98 1.84 -13.42
CA LYS A 139 16.35 2.25 -13.16
C LYS A 139 16.96 1.48 -11.99
N PHE A 140 16.24 1.37 -10.87
CA PHE A 140 16.69 0.61 -9.71
C PHE A 140 16.94 -0.87 -10.05
N LEU A 141 16.03 -1.52 -10.78
CA LEU A 141 16.17 -2.92 -11.17
C LEU A 141 17.36 -3.13 -12.09
N ASN A 142 17.61 -2.23 -13.05
CA ASN A 142 18.80 -2.29 -13.90
C ASN A 142 20.10 -2.15 -13.11
N GLU A 143 20.16 -1.23 -12.16
CA GLU A 143 21.32 -1.08 -11.26
C GLU A 143 21.53 -2.32 -10.38
N LEU A 144 20.45 -2.96 -9.94
CA LEU A 144 20.49 -4.20 -9.18
C LEU A 144 21.07 -5.36 -10.03
N ASP A 145 20.62 -5.49 -11.27
CA ASP A 145 21.10 -6.53 -12.19
C ASP A 145 22.61 -6.37 -12.47
N ILE A 146 23.08 -5.14 -12.67
CA ILE A 146 24.52 -4.86 -12.83
C ILE A 146 25.30 -5.31 -11.59
N LYS A 147 24.82 -4.98 -10.40
CA LYS A 147 25.48 -5.40 -9.15
C LYS A 147 25.49 -6.92 -8.96
N ILE A 148 24.38 -7.59 -9.33
CA ILE A 148 24.29 -9.05 -9.31
C ILE A 148 25.32 -9.66 -10.27
N ALA A 149 25.41 -9.17 -11.50
CA ALA A 149 26.40 -9.63 -12.47
C ALA A 149 27.85 -9.49 -11.93
N GLN A 150 28.19 -8.32 -11.37
CA GLN A 150 29.49 -8.10 -10.75
C GLN A 150 29.79 -9.08 -9.60
N LEU A 151 28.80 -9.40 -8.77
CA LEU A 151 28.94 -10.39 -7.70
C LEU A 151 29.13 -11.82 -8.24
N MET A 152 28.47 -12.16 -9.35
CA MET A 152 28.63 -13.48 -9.97
C MET A 152 30.00 -13.65 -10.62
N ASP A 153 30.55 -12.58 -11.19
CA ASP A 153 31.93 -12.60 -11.76
C ASP A 153 33.00 -12.88 -10.70
N LEU A 154 32.77 -12.40 -9.45
CA LEU A 154 33.67 -12.71 -8.33
C LEU A 154 33.74 -14.20 -7.95
N LYS A 155 32.72 -14.99 -8.31
CA LYS A 155 32.69 -16.45 -8.09
C LYS A 155 33.50 -17.22 -9.13
N ASN A 156 33.79 -16.61 -10.26
CA ASN A 156 34.50 -17.24 -11.38
C ASN A 156 36.04 -16.97 -11.36
N VAL A 157 36.51 -16.32 -10.30
CA VAL A 157 37.91 -16.10 -9.98
C VAL A 157 38.31 -17.01 -8.82
#